data_b1cb1d81648c7cc8339a56c7c8d0cb51
#
_entry.id   b1cb1d81648c7cc8339a56c7c8d0cb51
#
_cell.length_a   1.000
_cell.length_b   1.000
_cell.length_c   1.000
_cell.angle_alpha   90.00
_cell.angle_beta   90.00
_cell.angle_gamma   90.00
#
_symmetry.space_group_name_H-M   'P 1'
#
loop_
_entity.id
_entity.type
_entity.pdbx_description
1 polymer ?
#
loop_
_entity_poly.entity_id
_entity_poly.type
_entity_poly.pdbx_seq_one_letter_code
_entity_poly.pdbx_strand_id
1 'polypeptide(L)'
;MCNGQTSRYLAELKVIGAGPSRYPRGLASIRDKATNRRARRLPAEYRAKLAAIDATYNGTRPGDVGPCVARLETHGDILELVVGAFGEVSSDLDRVISALAESRVLYLARESGRLVTDGWRSVVLGQYRRYFSTLFVKAQAACLTARLGHLGLVEGRWLEDGMT
;
A
#
# COMPACT_ATOMS: atom_id res chain seq x y z
N MET A 1 22.53 19.46 12.94
CA MET A 1 22.58 19.54 11.47
C MET A 1 22.00 18.24 10.94
N CYS A 2 20.76 18.26 10.42
CA CYS A 2 20.19 17.08 9.79
C CYS A 2 20.79 16.98 8.38
N ASN A 3 21.64 15.99 8.16
CA ASN A 3 22.05 15.62 6.81
C ASN A 3 20.78 15.17 6.07
N GLY A 4 20.28 16.05 5.22
CA GLY A 4 19.11 15.80 4.38
C GLY A 4 19.40 14.80 3.27
N GLN A 5 19.69 13.57 3.64
CA GLN A 5 19.77 12.48 2.70
C GLN A 5 18.35 12.12 2.27
N THR A 6 17.92 12.67 1.15
CA THR A 6 16.63 12.35 0.53
C THR A 6 16.71 10.91 0.01
N SER A 7 16.26 9.96 0.82
CA SER A 7 16.12 8.58 0.36
C SER A 7 14.97 8.52 -0.65
N ARG A 8 15.28 8.12 -1.88
CA ARG A 8 14.27 7.86 -2.91
C ARG A 8 13.84 6.41 -2.79
N TYR A 9 12.55 6.19 -2.65
CA TYR A 9 11.96 4.85 -2.61
C TYR A 9 11.09 4.64 -3.83
N LEU A 10 11.16 3.45 -4.41
CA LEU A 10 10.16 2.97 -5.33
C LEU A 10 9.08 2.27 -4.51
N ALA A 11 7.83 2.67 -4.68
CA ALA A 11 6.70 2.08 -3.96
C ALA A 11 5.63 1.62 -4.95
N GLU A 12 5.06 0.46 -4.71
CA GLU A 12 3.91 -0.06 -5.46
C GLU A 12 2.73 -0.26 -4.53
N LEU A 13 1.61 0.36 -4.84
CA LEU A 13 0.35 0.14 -4.13
C LEU A 13 -0.50 -0.90 -4.84
N LYS A 14 -0.82 -1.98 -4.15
CA LYS A 14 -1.74 -3.04 -4.61
C LYS A 14 -2.92 -3.20 -3.67
N VAL A 15 -4.07 -3.49 -4.25
CA VAL A 15 -5.29 -3.83 -3.50
C VAL A 15 -5.65 -5.29 -3.78
N ILE A 16 -5.95 -6.05 -2.73
CA ILE A 16 -6.44 -7.42 -2.84
C ILE A 16 -7.97 -7.39 -2.84
N GLY A 17 -8.59 -7.83 -3.93
CA GLY A 17 -10.05 -7.95 -4.01
C GLY A 17 -10.62 -9.03 -3.07
N ALA A 18 -11.85 -8.84 -2.62
CA ALA A 18 -12.59 -9.76 -1.74
C ALA A 18 -13.08 -11.01 -2.49
N GLY A 19 -12.18 -11.89 -2.88
CA GLY A 19 -12.55 -13.16 -3.51
C GLY A 19 -12.31 -14.37 -2.59
N PRO A 20 -13.10 -15.46 -2.69
CA PRO A 20 -12.97 -16.62 -1.82
C PRO A 20 -11.61 -17.33 -1.96
N SER A 21 -10.96 -17.24 -3.12
CA SER A 21 -9.60 -17.72 -3.33
C SER A 21 -8.52 -16.89 -2.62
N ARG A 22 -8.83 -15.63 -2.28
CA ARG A 22 -7.92 -14.70 -1.61
C ARG A 22 -8.11 -14.73 -0.09
N TYR A 23 -9.35 -14.92 0.33
CA TYR A 23 -9.76 -14.95 1.73
C TYR A 23 -10.52 -16.25 2.00
N PRO A 24 -9.83 -17.39 2.16
CA PRO A 24 -10.46 -18.61 2.60
C PRO A 24 -11.12 -18.35 3.96
N ARG A 25 -12.26 -19.00 4.23
CA ARG A 25 -13.01 -18.86 5.49
C ARG A 25 -12.06 -19.04 6.67
N GLY A 26 -11.89 -18.03 7.51
CA GLY A 26 -10.98 -18.10 8.65
C GLY A 26 -10.76 -16.76 9.37
N LEU A 27 -9.95 -16.83 10.40
CA LEU A 27 -9.66 -15.78 11.37
C LEU A 27 -8.95 -14.56 10.76
N ALA A 28 -9.01 -13.40 11.44
CA ALA A 28 -8.36 -12.16 11.06
C ALA A 28 -6.85 -12.32 10.74
N SER A 29 -6.16 -13.19 11.48
CA SER A 29 -4.73 -13.51 11.25
C SER A 29 -4.42 -14.06 9.84
N ILE A 30 -5.41 -14.63 9.15
CA ILE A 30 -5.26 -15.13 7.78
C ILE A 30 -5.25 -13.97 6.79
N ARG A 31 -5.94 -12.86 7.09
CA ARG A 31 -6.01 -11.66 6.25
C ARG A 31 -4.65 -10.98 6.18
N ASP A 32 -3.99 -10.76 7.32
CA ASP A 32 -2.65 -10.19 7.38
C ASP A 32 -1.63 -11.07 6.64
N LYS A 33 -1.77 -12.40 6.75
CA LYS A 33 -0.95 -13.33 5.97
C LYS A 33 -1.19 -13.22 4.47
N ALA A 34 -2.42 -12.92 4.04
CA ALA A 34 -2.73 -12.75 2.62
C ALA A 34 -2.07 -11.49 2.05
N THR A 35 -2.13 -10.36 2.75
CA THR A 35 -1.47 -9.12 2.34
C THR A 35 0.05 -9.28 2.29
N ASN A 36 0.66 -9.84 3.33
CA ASN A 36 2.10 -10.07 3.38
C ASN A 36 2.57 -11.10 2.35
N ARG A 37 1.77 -12.14 2.06
CA ARG A 37 2.09 -13.08 0.98
C ARG A 37 2.06 -12.41 -0.39
N ARG A 38 1.11 -11.50 -0.62
CA ARG A 38 1.02 -10.73 -1.85
C ARG A 38 2.21 -9.79 -1.97
N ALA A 39 2.53 -9.09 -0.92
CA ALA A 39 3.66 -8.20 -0.86
C ALA A 39 4.95 -8.90 -1.30
N ARG A 40 5.33 -9.99 -0.66
CA ARG A 40 6.56 -10.75 -0.94
C ARG A 40 6.71 -11.24 -2.39
N ARG A 41 5.65 -11.23 -3.20
CA ARG A 41 5.69 -11.64 -4.60
C ARG A 41 5.94 -10.48 -5.57
N LEU A 42 5.68 -9.25 -5.14
CA LEU A 42 5.75 -8.09 -6.02
C LEU A 42 7.13 -7.85 -6.61
N PRO A 43 8.25 -7.89 -5.88
CA PRO A 43 9.57 -7.67 -6.44
C PRO A 43 9.91 -8.65 -7.54
N ALA A 44 9.63 -9.94 -7.32
CA ALA A 44 9.87 -10.99 -8.32
C ALA A 44 8.98 -10.80 -9.57
N GLU A 45 7.71 -10.41 -9.39
CA GLU A 45 6.81 -10.11 -10.50
C GLU A 45 7.29 -8.91 -11.34
N TYR A 46 7.79 -7.85 -10.68
CA TYR A 46 8.36 -6.69 -11.38
C TYR A 46 9.63 -7.05 -12.11
N ARG A 47 10.53 -7.77 -11.45
CA ARG A 47 11.77 -8.22 -12.09
C ARG A 47 11.49 -9.07 -13.33
N ALA A 48 10.54 -10.01 -13.25
CA ALA A 48 10.15 -10.84 -14.39
C ALA A 48 9.55 -10.01 -15.54
N LYS A 49 8.69 -9.02 -15.23
CA LYS A 49 8.13 -8.12 -16.25
C LYS A 49 9.21 -7.29 -16.95
N LEU A 50 10.14 -6.71 -16.18
CA LEU A 50 11.22 -5.92 -16.73
C LEU A 50 12.20 -6.75 -17.53
N ALA A 51 12.49 -7.98 -17.12
CA ALA A 51 13.29 -8.91 -17.89
C ALA A 51 12.61 -9.28 -19.24
N ALA A 52 11.28 -9.45 -19.25
CA ALA A 52 10.53 -9.66 -20.48
C ALA A 52 10.59 -8.44 -21.42
N ILE A 53 10.51 -7.22 -20.88
CA ILE A 53 10.69 -5.97 -21.64
C ILE A 53 12.11 -5.90 -22.22
N ASP A 54 13.13 -6.19 -21.40
CA ASP A 54 14.52 -6.19 -21.83
C ASP A 54 14.79 -7.22 -22.95
N ALA A 55 14.21 -8.41 -22.83
CA ALA A 55 14.30 -9.43 -23.88
C ALA A 55 13.62 -8.97 -25.19
N THR A 56 12.45 -8.33 -25.07
CA THR A 56 11.64 -7.95 -26.25
C THR A 56 12.22 -6.74 -26.99
N TYR A 57 12.64 -5.71 -26.25
CA TYR A 57 12.99 -4.41 -26.83
C TYR A 57 14.49 -4.09 -26.81
N ASN A 58 15.25 -4.70 -25.92
CA ASN A 58 16.67 -4.45 -25.76
C ASN A 58 17.56 -5.62 -26.21
N GLY A 59 16.96 -6.71 -26.73
CA GLY A 59 17.67 -7.89 -27.21
C GLY A 59 18.47 -8.62 -26.11
N THR A 60 18.09 -8.46 -24.84
CA THR A 60 18.78 -9.10 -23.71
C THR A 60 18.56 -10.61 -23.75
N ARG A 61 19.63 -11.38 -23.62
CA ARG A 61 19.54 -12.85 -23.64
C ARG A 61 18.92 -13.38 -22.34
N PRO A 62 18.25 -14.54 -22.39
CA PRO A 62 17.75 -15.19 -21.17
C PRO A 62 18.87 -15.42 -20.16
N GLY A 63 18.68 -14.93 -18.93
CA GLY A 63 19.66 -15.02 -17.84
C GLY A 63 20.56 -13.79 -17.66
N ASP A 64 20.65 -12.91 -18.66
CA ASP A 64 21.37 -11.66 -18.54
C ASP A 64 20.52 -10.57 -17.87
N VAL A 65 21.20 -9.62 -17.21
CA VAL A 65 20.55 -8.44 -16.61
C VAL A 65 20.48 -7.34 -17.66
N GLY A 66 19.28 -7.05 -18.12
CA GLY A 66 19.05 -5.96 -19.08
C GLY A 66 18.95 -4.59 -18.39
N PRO A 67 18.91 -3.51 -19.21
CA PRO A 67 18.93 -2.14 -18.69
C PRO A 67 17.73 -1.80 -17.80
N CYS A 68 16.54 -2.34 -18.06
CA CYS A 68 15.36 -2.11 -17.22
C CYS A 68 15.50 -2.78 -15.85
N VAL A 69 15.99 -4.02 -15.83
CA VAL A 69 16.25 -4.75 -14.57
C VAL A 69 17.37 -4.07 -13.79
N ALA A 70 18.48 -3.69 -14.44
CA ALA A 70 19.58 -2.99 -13.80
C ALA A 70 19.12 -1.66 -13.17
N ARG A 71 18.26 -0.90 -13.87
CA ARG A 71 17.70 0.33 -13.34
C ARG A 71 16.80 0.09 -12.13
N LEU A 72 16.00 -0.98 -12.12
CA LEU A 72 15.23 -1.37 -10.92
C LEU A 72 16.16 -1.60 -9.72
N GLU A 73 17.25 -2.33 -9.91
CA GLU A 73 18.22 -2.65 -8.87
C GLU A 73 18.91 -1.42 -8.28
N THR A 74 19.08 -0.34 -9.06
CA THR A 74 19.64 0.93 -8.54
C THR A 74 18.72 1.67 -7.55
N HIS A 75 17.43 1.37 -7.54
CA HIS A 75 16.48 1.97 -6.60
C HIS A 75 16.39 1.23 -5.27
N GLY A 76 17.08 0.10 -5.12
CA GLY A 76 17.00 -0.74 -3.92
C GLY A 76 15.66 -1.49 -3.81
N ASP A 77 15.26 -1.79 -2.58
CA ASP A 77 14.05 -2.55 -2.34
C ASP A 77 12.78 -1.74 -2.69
N ILE A 78 11.85 -2.41 -3.37
CA ILE A 78 10.53 -1.86 -3.63
C ILE A 78 9.71 -1.94 -2.35
N LEU A 79 9.17 -0.81 -1.90
CA LEU A 79 8.19 -0.80 -0.82
C LEU A 79 6.86 -1.40 -1.30
N GLU A 80 6.45 -2.47 -0.67
CA GLU A 80 5.31 -3.28 -1.07
C GLU A 80 4.07 -2.88 -0.28
N LEU A 81 3.41 -1.84 -0.76
CA LEU A 81 2.23 -1.26 -0.12
C LEU A 81 0.98 -2.05 -0.54
N VAL A 82 0.62 -3.07 0.22
CA VAL A 82 -0.55 -3.91 -0.08
C VAL A 82 -1.66 -3.67 0.92
N VAL A 83 -2.86 -3.46 0.39
CA VAL A 83 -4.09 -3.29 1.17
C VAL A 83 -5.03 -4.45 0.87
N GLY A 84 -5.60 -5.04 1.89
CA GLY A 84 -6.63 -6.06 1.77
C GLY A 84 -8.05 -5.49 1.68
N ALA A 85 -8.99 -6.35 1.31
CA ALA A 85 -10.39 -5.96 1.08
C ALA A 85 -11.11 -5.48 2.35
N PHE A 86 -10.59 -5.79 3.52
CA PHE A 86 -11.18 -5.41 4.81
C PHE A 86 -10.34 -4.36 5.56
N GLY A 87 -9.40 -3.69 4.86
CA GLY A 87 -8.57 -2.64 5.41
C GLY A 87 -7.29 -3.14 6.10
N GLU A 88 -6.99 -4.43 6.02
CA GLU A 88 -5.69 -4.97 6.45
C GLU A 88 -4.57 -4.49 5.53
N VAL A 89 -3.37 -4.33 6.07
CA VAL A 89 -2.22 -3.76 5.36
C VAL A 89 -0.99 -4.66 5.44
N SER A 90 -0.10 -4.56 4.44
CA SER A 90 1.20 -5.21 4.51
C SER A 90 2.10 -4.56 5.56
N SER A 91 3.12 -5.28 5.99
CA SER A 91 4.11 -4.78 6.97
C SER A 91 4.82 -3.52 6.49
N ASP A 92 5.08 -3.38 5.20
CA ASP A 92 5.71 -2.18 4.66
C ASP A 92 4.78 -0.98 4.71
N LEU A 93 3.50 -1.18 4.39
CA LEU A 93 2.50 -0.12 4.52
C LEU A 93 2.29 0.27 6.00
N ASP A 94 2.26 -0.70 6.92
CA ASP A 94 2.18 -0.40 8.36
C ASP A 94 3.40 0.38 8.85
N ARG A 95 4.60 0.09 8.33
CA ARG A 95 5.81 0.89 8.59
C ARG A 95 5.67 2.33 8.10
N VAL A 96 5.16 2.54 6.89
CA VAL A 96 4.91 3.88 6.34
C VAL A 96 3.89 4.64 7.20
N ILE A 97 2.78 4.00 7.56
CA ILE A 97 1.76 4.60 8.45
C ILE A 97 2.38 4.97 9.81
N SER A 98 3.21 4.09 10.37
CA SER A 98 3.90 4.33 11.63
C SER A 98 4.89 5.50 11.55
N ALA A 99 5.65 5.60 10.47
CA ALA A 99 6.57 6.72 10.24
C ALA A 99 5.84 8.06 10.08
N LEU A 100 4.69 8.07 9.38
CA LEU A 100 3.84 9.25 9.27
C LEU A 100 3.26 9.67 10.62
N ALA A 101 2.79 8.71 11.41
CA ALA A 101 2.28 8.98 12.75
C ALA A 101 3.36 9.55 13.68
N GLU A 102 4.57 8.98 13.66
CA GLU A 102 5.71 9.49 14.43
C GLU A 102 6.10 10.91 14.00
N SER A 103 6.18 11.17 12.70
CA SER A 103 6.43 12.53 12.19
C SER A 103 5.38 13.53 12.68
N ARG A 104 4.12 13.11 12.74
CA ARG A 104 3.03 13.93 13.25
C ARG A 104 3.17 14.20 14.73
N VAL A 105 3.53 13.20 15.52
CA VAL A 105 3.78 13.34 16.97
C VAL A 105 4.90 14.34 17.23
N LEU A 106 6.03 14.19 16.52
CA LEU A 106 7.17 15.09 16.66
C LEU A 106 6.82 16.54 16.26
N TYR A 107 6.06 16.70 15.18
CA TYR A 107 5.56 18.02 14.78
C TYR A 107 4.69 18.65 15.86
N LEU A 108 3.70 17.92 16.37
CA LEU A 108 2.79 18.42 17.41
C LEU A 108 3.51 18.70 18.74
N ALA A 109 4.51 17.89 19.09
CA ALA A 109 5.34 18.12 20.28
C ALA A 109 6.11 19.43 20.18
N ARG A 110 6.70 19.68 19.01
CA ARG A 110 7.44 20.92 18.72
C ARG A 110 6.53 22.14 18.80
N GLU A 111 5.35 22.09 18.20
CA GLU A 111 4.39 23.18 18.20
C GLU A 111 3.81 23.48 19.60
N SER A 112 3.56 22.42 20.40
CA SER A 112 2.94 22.57 21.73
C SER A 112 3.93 22.71 22.89
N GLY A 113 5.24 22.53 22.64
CA GLY A 113 6.27 22.48 23.70
C GLY A 113 6.12 21.27 24.65
N ARG A 114 5.32 20.26 24.29
CA ARG A 114 5.07 19.10 25.15
C ARG A 114 6.08 17.98 24.89
N LEU A 115 6.39 17.23 25.95
CA LEU A 115 7.20 16.04 25.83
C LEU A 115 6.42 14.90 25.14
N VAL A 116 7.09 14.20 24.26
CA VAL A 116 6.52 13.01 23.59
C VAL A 116 6.47 11.86 24.59
N THR A 117 5.30 11.26 24.78
CA THR A 117 5.10 10.08 25.61
C THR A 117 4.68 8.89 24.74
N ASP A 118 4.94 7.66 25.19
CA ASP A 118 4.53 6.45 24.46
C ASP A 118 3.00 6.32 24.34
N GLY A 119 2.28 6.76 25.37
CA GLY A 119 0.82 6.84 25.31
C GLY A 119 0.33 7.76 24.19
N TRP A 120 0.95 8.93 24.03
CA TRP A 120 0.61 9.85 22.95
C TRP A 120 0.94 9.27 21.55
N ARG A 121 2.13 8.66 21.40
CA ARG A 121 2.50 7.93 20.18
C ARG A 121 1.45 6.87 19.81
N SER A 122 1.06 6.05 20.78
CA SER A 122 0.06 4.98 20.57
C SER A 122 -1.30 5.53 20.13
N VAL A 123 -1.75 6.64 20.72
CA VAL A 123 -3.00 7.30 20.33
C VAL A 123 -2.94 7.81 18.89
N VAL A 124 -1.89 8.54 18.54
CA VAL A 124 -1.74 9.09 17.17
C VAL A 124 -1.60 7.97 16.15
N LEU A 125 -0.82 6.92 16.44
CA LEU A 125 -0.69 5.76 15.55
C LEU A 125 -2.03 5.05 15.36
N GLY A 126 -2.81 4.87 16.43
CA GLY A 126 -4.15 4.28 16.36
C GLY A 126 -5.12 5.12 15.53
N GLN A 127 -5.02 6.46 15.58
CA GLN A 127 -5.79 7.35 14.72
C GLN A 127 -5.40 7.21 13.25
N TYR A 128 -4.10 7.18 12.94
CA TYR A 128 -3.61 7.01 11.57
C TYR A 128 -4.03 5.66 10.98
N ARG A 129 -3.87 4.55 11.73
CA ARG A 129 -4.32 3.23 11.28
C ARG A 129 -5.81 3.20 10.96
N ARG A 130 -6.67 3.76 11.82
CA ARG A 130 -8.12 3.88 11.57
C ARG A 130 -8.41 4.72 10.34
N TYR A 131 -7.76 5.87 10.22
CA TYR A 131 -7.94 6.76 9.07
C TYR A 131 -7.59 6.05 7.75
N PHE A 132 -6.41 5.46 7.66
CA PHE A 132 -5.98 4.75 6.46
C PHE A 132 -6.86 3.54 6.14
N SER A 133 -7.22 2.71 7.13
CA SER A 133 -8.13 1.59 6.92
C SER A 133 -9.49 2.04 6.38
N THR A 134 -10.05 3.11 6.94
CA THR A 134 -11.31 3.68 6.47
C THR A 134 -11.19 4.22 5.05
N LEU A 135 -10.12 4.95 4.75
CA LEU A 135 -9.84 5.49 3.42
C LEU A 135 -9.75 4.37 2.38
N PHE A 136 -9.03 3.30 2.68
CA PHE A 136 -8.88 2.17 1.77
C PHE A 136 -10.19 1.43 1.53
N VAL A 137 -10.99 1.17 2.56
CA VAL A 137 -12.30 0.53 2.41
C VAL A 137 -13.24 1.40 1.58
N LYS A 138 -13.28 2.71 1.81
CA LYS A 138 -14.07 3.66 1.00
C LYS A 138 -13.61 3.67 -0.46
N ALA A 139 -12.31 3.71 -0.72
CA ALA A 139 -11.78 3.69 -2.08
C ALA A 139 -12.14 2.39 -2.82
N GLN A 140 -12.07 1.24 -2.13
CA GLN A 140 -12.48 -0.05 -2.70
C GLN A 140 -13.98 -0.07 -2.99
N ALA A 141 -14.82 0.41 -2.08
CA ALA A 141 -16.26 0.50 -2.27
C ALA A 141 -16.58 1.39 -3.50
N ALA A 142 -15.96 2.55 -3.61
CA ALA A 142 -16.12 3.43 -4.77
C ALA A 142 -15.71 2.74 -6.09
N CYS A 143 -14.58 2.03 -6.11
CA CYS A 143 -14.16 1.26 -7.28
C CYS A 143 -15.15 0.15 -7.66
N LEU A 144 -15.72 -0.55 -6.67
CA LEU A 144 -16.72 -1.58 -6.91
C LEU A 144 -18.01 -0.97 -7.45
N THR A 145 -18.49 0.12 -6.86
CA THR A 145 -19.68 0.83 -7.32
C THR A 145 -19.53 1.33 -8.75
N ALA A 146 -18.36 1.92 -9.08
CA ALA A 146 -18.09 2.35 -10.45
C ALA A 146 -18.12 1.18 -11.44
N ARG A 147 -17.53 0.02 -11.08
CA ARG A 147 -17.57 -1.18 -11.93
C ARG A 147 -18.98 -1.73 -12.12
N LEU A 148 -19.78 -1.76 -11.06
CA LEU A 148 -21.18 -2.20 -11.12
C LEU A 148 -22.04 -1.24 -11.96
N GLY A 149 -21.78 0.06 -11.86
CA GLY A 149 -22.41 1.08 -12.73
C GLY A 149 -22.09 0.85 -14.20
N HIS A 150 -20.85 0.55 -14.56
CA HIS A 150 -20.49 0.21 -15.94
C HIS A 150 -21.15 -1.07 -16.47
N LEU A 151 -21.53 -1.98 -15.58
CA LEU A 151 -22.26 -3.21 -15.93
C LEU A 151 -23.79 -2.99 -15.93
N GLY A 152 -24.29 -1.79 -15.68
CA GLY A 152 -25.71 -1.48 -15.56
C GLY A 152 -26.40 -2.11 -14.33
N LEU A 153 -25.63 -2.59 -13.35
CA LEU A 153 -26.14 -3.27 -12.18
C LEU A 153 -26.46 -2.34 -11.01
N VAL A 154 -26.13 -1.05 -11.13
CA VAL A 154 -26.46 -0.01 -10.14
C VAL A 154 -27.05 1.18 -10.91
N GLU A 155 -28.33 1.42 -10.76
CA GLU A 155 -28.93 2.69 -11.16
C GLU A 155 -28.37 3.78 -10.23
N GLY A 156 -27.89 4.89 -10.81
CA GLY A 156 -27.10 5.95 -10.16
C GLY A 156 -27.81 6.75 -9.06
N ARG A 157 -28.80 6.21 -8.39
CA ARG A 157 -29.65 6.91 -7.42
C ARG A 157 -29.07 7.00 -5.99
N TRP A 158 -27.93 6.33 -5.71
CA TRP A 158 -27.35 6.25 -4.35
C TRP A 158 -26.25 7.28 -4.04
N LEU A 159 -25.87 8.11 -5.01
CA LEU A 159 -24.75 9.05 -4.82
C LEU A 159 -25.18 10.47 -4.45
N GLU A 160 -26.47 10.81 -4.53
CA GLU A 160 -26.95 12.18 -4.26
C GLU A 160 -27.37 12.43 -2.81
N ASP A 161 -27.72 11.40 -2.04
CA ASP A 161 -28.27 11.57 -0.69
C ASP A 161 -27.26 11.48 0.46
N GLY A 162 -25.96 11.36 0.18
CA GLY A 162 -24.92 11.11 1.17
C GLY A 162 -23.94 12.25 1.45
N MET A 163 -24.12 13.43 0.87
CA MET A 163 -23.26 14.60 1.07
C MET A 163 -24.03 15.86 1.47
N THR A 164 -24.79 15.77 2.54
CA THR A 164 -25.24 16.97 3.30
C THR A 164 -24.79 16.85 4.73
#